data_4352fec58b393c2dd55df8b3a74c2852
#
_entry.id   4352fec58b393c2dd55df8b3a74c2852
#
_cell.length_a   1.000
_cell.length_b   1.000
_cell.length_c   1.000
_cell.angle_alpha   90.00
_cell.angle_beta   90.00
_cell.angle_gamma   90.00
#
_symmetry.space_group_name_H-M   'P 1'
#
loop_
_entity.id
_entity.type
_entity.pdbx_description
1 polymer ?
#
loop_
_entity_poly.entity_id
_entity_poly.type
_entity_poly.pdbx_seq_one_letter_code
_entity_poly.pdbx_strand_id
1 'polypeptide(L)'
;MSANFAYLANDIEMINGSEADWVHVDIMDGVFVPNISFGFPVLKYVAKLAEKPLDVHLMIVQPEKFIPEVKALGARIMNVHYEACPHLHRVVQQIREAGMLPAVTINPATPISMLRDIINDVYMVLIMGVNPGFGGQKFIAHTVDKVRELRELITVTGSEALIEVDGGVNLDTGSRLVDAGADALVAGNAVFSAPDPTEAIRALKNL
;
A
#
# COMPACT_ATOMS: atom_id res chain seq x y z
N MET A 1 4.42 9.17 -2.20
CA MET A 1 5.75 9.83 -1.98
C MET A 1 6.41 10.33 -3.26
N SER A 2 6.35 9.62 -4.38
CA SER A 2 7.11 9.95 -5.61
C SER A 2 6.47 11.02 -6.51
N ALA A 3 5.24 11.44 -6.24
CA ALA A 3 4.54 12.50 -6.97
C ALA A 3 5.20 13.87 -6.76
N ASN A 4 4.97 14.79 -7.69
CA ASN A 4 5.44 16.17 -7.60
C ASN A 4 4.49 17.00 -6.72
N PHE A 5 4.85 17.20 -5.45
CA PHE A 5 4.00 17.92 -4.49
C PHE A 5 3.72 19.38 -4.87
N ALA A 6 4.54 20.01 -5.71
CA ALA A 6 4.25 21.35 -6.22
C ALA A 6 3.12 21.36 -7.27
N TYR A 7 2.85 20.22 -7.91
CA TYR A 7 1.85 20.05 -8.97
C TYR A 7 1.02 18.79 -8.78
N LEU A 8 0.70 18.46 -7.52
CA LEU A 8 0.02 17.23 -7.12
C LEU A 8 -1.31 16.99 -7.88
N ALA A 9 -2.05 18.05 -8.20
CA ALA A 9 -3.29 17.96 -8.97
C ALA A 9 -3.07 17.36 -10.36
N ASN A 10 -1.99 17.73 -11.04
CA ASN A 10 -1.67 17.22 -12.37
C ASN A 10 -1.32 15.71 -12.32
N ASP A 11 -0.59 15.30 -11.27
CA ASP A 11 -0.25 13.90 -11.08
C ASP A 11 -1.50 13.04 -10.79
N ILE A 12 -2.47 13.58 -10.02
CA ILE A 12 -3.73 12.88 -9.77
C ILE A 12 -4.56 12.78 -11.05
N GLU A 13 -4.63 13.84 -11.85
CA GLU A 13 -5.32 13.86 -13.15
C GLU A 13 -4.71 12.83 -14.11
N MET A 14 -3.37 12.73 -14.15
CA MET A 14 -2.65 11.71 -14.93
C MET A 14 -3.05 10.29 -14.46
N ILE A 15 -3.09 10.04 -13.14
CA ILE A 15 -3.50 8.73 -12.60
C ILE A 15 -4.96 8.44 -12.95
N ASN A 16 -5.88 9.41 -12.85
CA ASN A 16 -7.29 9.24 -13.21
C ASN A 16 -7.45 8.79 -14.66
N GLY A 17 -6.69 9.37 -15.59
CA GLY A 17 -6.69 9.02 -17.01
C GLY A 17 -5.91 7.74 -17.37
N SER A 18 -5.21 7.13 -16.43
CA SER A 18 -4.39 5.92 -16.63
C SER A 18 -5.14 4.62 -16.36
N GLU A 19 -4.48 3.48 -16.57
CA GLU A 19 -4.99 2.13 -16.26
C GLU A 19 -4.74 1.69 -14.80
N ALA A 20 -4.26 2.59 -13.92
CA ALA A 20 -4.11 2.29 -12.49
C ALA A 20 -5.47 1.94 -11.86
N ASP A 21 -5.49 0.99 -10.92
CA ASP A 21 -6.72 0.58 -10.24
C ASP A 21 -7.04 1.46 -9.04
N TRP A 22 -6.01 1.90 -8.32
CA TRP A 22 -6.11 2.67 -7.08
C TRP A 22 -5.14 3.84 -7.06
N VAL A 23 -5.40 4.80 -6.19
CA VAL A 23 -4.45 5.83 -5.78
C VAL A 23 -3.89 5.43 -4.43
N HIS A 24 -2.65 4.96 -4.39
CA HIS A 24 -1.93 4.64 -3.16
C HIS A 24 -1.37 5.90 -2.50
N VAL A 25 -1.62 6.06 -1.21
CA VAL A 25 -1.27 7.28 -0.47
C VAL A 25 -0.51 6.95 0.80
N ASP A 26 0.76 7.39 0.87
CA ASP A 26 1.67 7.18 2.00
C ASP A 26 1.57 8.31 3.03
N ILE A 27 1.16 8.00 4.25
CA ILE A 27 1.16 8.91 5.40
C ILE A 27 2.25 8.51 6.38
N MET A 28 3.12 9.46 6.71
CA MET A 28 4.27 9.25 7.60
C MET A 28 4.29 10.31 8.69
N ASP A 29 4.55 9.89 9.93
CA ASP A 29 4.47 10.74 11.14
C ASP A 29 5.82 11.18 11.71
N GLY A 30 6.93 10.69 11.16
CA GLY A 30 8.27 10.94 11.71
C GLY A 30 8.60 10.19 13.01
N VAL A 31 7.72 9.28 13.45
CA VAL A 31 7.88 8.46 14.65
C VAL A 31 7.99 6.99 14.30
N PHE A 32 7.02 6.43 13.58
CA PHE A 32 7.08 5.06 13.08
C PHE A 32 8.16 4.90 12.01
N VAL A 33 8.30 5.90 11.15
CA VAL A 33 9.36 6.00 10.13
C VAL A 33 10.12 7.33 10.28
N PRO A 34 11.41 7.40 9.89
CA PRO A 34 12.24 8.61 10.08
C PRO A 34 11.97 9.67 8.99
N ASN A 35 10.72 9.86 8.61
CA ASN A 35 10.29 10.84 7.62
C ASN A 35 8.86 11.29 7.92
N ILE A 36 8.54 12.53 7.52
CA ILE A 36 7.18 13.09 7.53
C ILE A 36 6.77 13.35 6.09
N SER A 37 5.62 12.81 5.67
CA SER A 37 5.12 13.07 4.31
C SER A 37 4.16 14.27 4.31
N PHE A 38 2.89 14.03 4.40
CA PHE A 38 1.83 15.04 4.45
C PHE A 38 0.67 14.49 5.27
N GLY A 39 -0.21 15.39 5.72
CA GLY A 39 -1.35 15.02 6.56
C GLY A 39 -2.70 15.26 5.88
N PHE A 40 -3.76 15.09 6.65
CA PHE A 40 -5.15 15.21 6.22
C PHE A 40 -5.51 16.52 5.49
N PRO A 41 -4.91 17.70 5.80
CA PRO A 41 -5.17 18.92 5.01
C PRO A 41 -4.86 18.77 3.52
N VAL A 42 -3.78 18.07 3.16
CA VAL A 42 -3.42 17.77 1.76
C VAL A 42 -4.29 16.66 1.21
N LEU A 43 -4.51 15.60 2.00
CA LEU A 43 -5.33 14.45 1.59
C LEU A 43 -6.76 14.80 1.20
N LYS A 44 -7.36 15.82 1.80
CA LYS A 44 -8.69 16.30 1.40
C LYS A 44 -8.74 16.75 -0.06
N TYR A 45 -7.66 17.33 -0.57
CA TYR A 45 -7.57 17.72 -1.98
C TYR A 45 -7.29 16.51 -2.88
N VAL A 46 -6.43 15.59 -2.44
CA VAL A 46 -6.22 14.30 -3.15
C VAL A 46 -7.55 13.58 -3.31
N ALA A 47 -8.28 13.37 -2.21
CA ALA A 47 -9.58 12.70 -2.19
C ALA A 47 -10.63 13.39 -3.06
N LYS A 48 -10.61 14.73 -3.15
CA LYS A 48 -11.54 15.51 -3.98
C LYS A 48 -11.26 15.35 -5.47
N LEU A 49 -9.98 15.18 -5.85
CA LEU A 49 -9.54 15.13 -7.25
C LEU A 49 -9.46 13.68 -7.77
N ALA A 50 -9.22 12.71 -6.89
CA ALA A 50 -9.10 11.31 -7.29
C ALA A 50 -10.47 10.75 -7.71
N GLU A 51 -10.52 10.16 -8.91
CA GLU A 51 -11.67 9.42 -9.44
C GLU A 51 -11.56 7.92 -9.15
N LYS A 52 -10.34 7.46 -8.83
CA LYS A 52 -10.05 6.08 -8.48
C LYS A 52 -10.10 5.90 -6.95
N PRO A 53 -10.42 4.68 -6.46
CA PRO A 53 -10.43 4.40 -5.03
C PRO A 53 -9.10 4.73 -4.37
N LEU A 54 -9.15 5.30 -3.15
CA LEU A 54 -7.95 5.54 -2.34
C LEU A 54 -7.60 4.29 -1.54
N ASP A 55 -6.34 3.89 -1.62
CA ASP A 55 -5.66 2.99 -0.70
C ASP A 55 -4.74 3.82 0.19
N VAL A 56 -5.07 3.93 1.47
CA VAL A 56 -4.38 4.80 2.42
C VAL A 56 -3.47 3.98 3.32
N HIS A 57 -2.17 4.08 3.05
CA HIS A 57 -1.10 3.40 3.79
C HIS A 57 -0.56 4.27 4.92
N LEU A 58 -0.80 3.83 6.15
CA LEU A 58 -0.45 4.56 7.37
C LEU A 58 0.86 4.05 7.97
N MET A 59 1.96 4.70 7.68
CA MET A 59 3.27 4.51 8.34
C MET A 59 3.36 5.42 9.57
N ILE A 60 2.48 5.19 10.54
CA ILE A 60 2.32 6.02 11.74
C ILE A 60 2.12 5.15 12.98
N VAL A 61 2.43 5.70 14.15
CA VAL A 61 2.08 5.05 15.43
C VAL A 61 0.60 5.25 15.76
N GLN A 62 -0.01 4.25 16.40
CA GLN A 62 -1.42 4.28 16.84
C GLN A 62 -2.40 4.63 15.70
N PRO A 63 -2.36 3.91 14.54
CA PRO A 63 -3.16 4.24 13.37
C PRO A 63 -4.67 4.18 13.61
N GLU A 64 -5.12 3.43 14.63
CA GLU A 64 -6.52 3.32 15.03
C GLU A 64 -7.16 4.66 15.39
N LYS A 65 -6.37 5.64 15.82
CA LYS A 65 -6.86 6.98 16.14
C LYS A 65 -7.35 7.77 14.93
N PHE A 66 -6.92 7.38 13.74
CA PHE A 66 -7.18 8.09 12.49
C PHE A 66 -8.22 7.40 11.60
N ILE A 67 -8.86 6.34 12.08
CA ILE A 67 -9.95 5.66 11.33
C ILE A 67 -11.07 6.64 10.93
N PRO A 68 -11.57 7.54 11.82
CA PRO A 68 -12.58 8.50 11.43
C PRO A 68 -12.13 9.47 10.32
N GLU A 69 -10.89 9.96 10.40
CA GLU A 69 -10.33 10.89 9.42
C GLU A 69 -10.13 10.23 8.06
N VAL A 70 -9.58 9.00 8.02
CA VAL A 70 -9.40 8.22 6.79
C VAL A 70 -10.76 7.90 6.15
N LYS A 71 -11.75 7.52 6.97
CA LYS A 71 -13.14 7.33 6.51
C LYS A 71 -13.73 8.61 5.91
N ALA A 72 -13.50 9.77 6.55
CA ALA A 72 -14.01 11.06 6.08
C ALA A 72 -13.41 11.50 4.73
N LEU A 73 -12.25 10.97 4.34
CA LEU A 73 -11.66 11.13 3.02
C LEU A 73 -12.37 10.30 1.94
N GLY A 74 -13.25 9.38 2.31
CA GLY A 74 -13.84 8.42 1.37
C GLY A 74 -12.87 7.30 0.95
N ALA A 75 -11.83 7.03 1.74
CA ALA A 75 -10.90 5.95 1.46
C ALA A 75 -11.63 4.60 1.37
N ARG A 76 -11.27 3.79 0.38
CA ARG A 76 -11.79 2.43 0.22
C ARG A 76 -11.00 1.44 1.06
N ILE A 77 -9.68 1.56 1.06
CA ILE A 77 -8.76 0.68 1.78
C ILE A 77 -8.02 1.51 2.83
N MET A 78 -7.90 0.97 4.04
CA MET A 78 -7.03 1.52 5.07
C MET A 78 -6.00 0.47 5.46
N ASN A 79 -4.74 0.80 5.21
CA ASN A 79 -3.59 -0.07 5.36
C ASN A 79 -2.79 0.35 6.60
N VAL A 80 -2.63 -0.57 7.57
CA VAL A 80 -1.94 -0.31 8.84
C VAL A 80 -0.81 -1.30 9.04
N HIS A 81 0.30 -0.84 9.59
CA HIS A 81 1.42 -1.72 9.90
C HIS A 81 1.11 -2.66 11.07
N TYR A 82 1.43 -3.95 10.90
CA TYR A 82 1.40 -4.95 11.97
C TYR A 82 2.17 -4.44 13.20
N GLU A 83 3.35 -3.89 12.97
CA GLU A 83 4.27 -3.44 14.02
C GLU A 83 3.79 -2.17 14.75
N ALA A 84 2.85 -1.43 14.16
CA ALA A 84 2.24 -0.24 14.78
C ALA A 84 0.98 -0.56 15.60
N CYS A 85 0.46 -1.81 15.54
CA CYS A 85 -0.81 -2.20 16.09
C CYS A 85 -0.68 -3.30 17.16
N PRO A 86 -0.44 -2.98 18.45
CA PRO A 86 -0.38 -3.99 19.52
C PRO A 86 -1.66 -4.83 19.64
N HIS A 87 -2.79 -4.30 19.22
CA HIS A 87 -4.11 -4.97 19.20
C HIS A 87 -4.65 -5.05 17.77
N LEU A 88 -3.87 -5.63 16.85
CA LEU A 88 -4.15 -5.64 15.41
C LEU A 88 -5.57 -6.14 15.08
N HIS A 89 -6.02 -7.25 15.66
CA HIS A 89 -7.36 -7.79 15.38
C HIS A 89 -8.46 -6.75 15.69
N ARG A 90 -8.35 -6.02 16.81
CA ARG A 90 -9.29 -4.94 17.14
C ARG A 90 -9.26 -3.82 16.11
N VAL A 91 -8.08 -3.41 15.65
CA VAL A 91 -7.92 -2.34 14.64
C VAL A 91 -8.56 -2.77 13.31
N VAL A 92 -8.34 -4.00 12.86
CA VAL A 92 -8.96 -4.59 11.67
C VAL A 92 -10.49 -4.56 11.77
N GLN A 93 -11.06 -4.95 12.93
CA GLN A 93 -12.51 -4.86 13.17
C GLN A 93 -13.01 -3.42 13.08
N GLN A 94 -12.35 -2.47 13.73
CA GLN A 94 -12.74 -1.05 13.70
C GLN A 94 -12.72 -0.46 12.30
N ILE A 95 -11.72 -0.80 11.47
CA ILE A 95 -11.65 -0.38 10.06
C ILE A 95 -12.85 -0.94 9.28
N ARG A 96 -13.19 -2.22 9.47
CA ARG A 96 -14.33 -2.87 8.85
C ARG A 96 -15.66 -2.26 9.29
N GLU A 97 -15.85 -2.01 10.60
CA GLU A 97 -17.03 -1.35 11.16
C GLU A 97 -17.21 0.08 10.64
N ALA A 98 -16.11 0.78 10.36
CA ALA A 98 -16.14 2.08 9.69
C ALA A 98 -16.53 1.99 8.20
N GLY A 99 -16.68 0.78 7.64
CA GLY A 99 -17.08 0.53 6.25
C GLY A 99 -15.93 0.68 5.24
N MET A 100 -14.69 0.52 5.68
CA MET A 100 -13.49 0.44 4.84
C MET A 100 -12.99 -1.00 4.77
N LEU A 101 -12.19 -1.31 3.75
CA LEU A 101 -11.51 -2.59 3.59
C LEU A 101 -10.22 -2.56 4.41
N PRO A 102 -10.07 -3.45 5.43
CA PRO A 102 -8.87 -3.47 6.25
C PRO A 102 -7.71 -4.13 5.50
N ALA A 103 -6.56 -3.48 5.47
CA ALA A 103 -5.33 -4.05 4.97
C ALA A 103 -4.23 -3.98 6.04
N VAL A 104 -3.34 -4.98 6.04
CA VAL A 104 -2.24 -5.08 6.99
C VAL A 104 -0.91 -5.10 6.27
N THR A 105 -0.04 -4.16 6.64
CA THR A 105 1.34 -4.07 6.12
C THR A 105 2.31 -4.76 7.05
N ILE A 106 3.32 -5.43 6.50
CA ILE A 106 4.45 -5.97 7.25
C ILE A 106 5.78 -5.43 6.71
N ASN A 107 6.67 -5.10 7.65
CA ASN A 107 8.04 -4.68 7.35
C ASN A 107 8.88 -5.84 6.77
N PRO A 108 10.03 -5.54 6.12
CA PRO A 108 10.87 -6.57 5.53
C PRO A 108 11.31 -7.66 6.52
N ALA A 109 11.56 -7.31 7.79
CA ALA A 109 12.01 -8.24 8.82
C ALA A 109 10.88 -9.04 9.52
N THR A 110 9.61 -8.66 9.34
CA THR A 110 8.46 -9.33 9.97
C THR A 110 8.10 -10.59 9.18
N PRO A 111 8.12 -11.78 9.79
CA PRO A 111 7.82 -13.02 9.07
C PRO A 111 6.33 -13.15 8.73
N ILE A 112 6.02 -13.85 7.64
CA ILE A 112 4.64 -14.10 7.17
C ILE A 112 3.83 -14.89 8.20
N SER A 113 4.46 -15.77 8.97
CA SER A 113 3.80 -16.57 10.01
C SER A 113 3.05 -15.75 11.07
N MET A 114 3.42 -14.47 11.25
CA MET A 114 2.72 -13.54 12.15
C MET A 114 1.31 -13.18 11.68
N LEU A 115 0.97 -13.45 10.41
CA LEU A 115 -0.33 -13.16 9.83
C LEU A 115 -1.32 -14.34 9.93
N ARG A 116 -0.87 -15.52 10.37
CA ARG A 116 -1.68 -16.76 10.36
C ARG A 116 -3.04 -16.59 11.03
N ASP A 117 -3.08 -15.91 12.17
CA ASP A 117 -4.29 -15.78 12.97
C ASP A 117 -5.21 -14.63 12.54
N ILE A 118 -4.75 -13.78 11.60
CA ILE A 118 -5.50 -12.60 11.11
C ILE A 118 -5.82 -12.66 9.62
N ILE A 119 -5.23 -13.60 8.87
CA ILE A 119 -5.27 -13.61 7.40
C ILE A 119 -6.71 -13.69 6.83
N ASN A 120 -7.63 -14.32 7.54
CA ASN A 120 -9.03 -14.44 7.14
C ASN A 120 -9.88 -13.20 7.50
N ASP A 121 -9.33 -12.27 8.26
CA ASP A 121 -10.00 -11.05 8.69
C ASP A 121 -9.58 -9.82 7.89
N VAL A 122 -8.59 -9.93 7.02
CA VAL A 122 -8.10 -8.81 6.22
C VAL A 122 -8.53 -8.93 4.76
N TYR A 123 -8.73 -7.80 4.11
CA TYR A 123 -8.97 -7.73 2.67
C TYR A 123 -7.67 -7.89 1.88
N MET A 124 -6.55 -7.38 2.42
CA MET A 124 -5.28 -7.33 1.73
C MET A 124 -4.12 -7.36 2.72
N VAL A 125 -3.02 -7.96 2.31
CA VAL A 125 -1.72 -7.84 2.98
C VAL A 125 -0.75 -7.11 2.07
N LEU A 126 -0.17 -6.02 2.56
CA LEU A 126 0.91 -5.30 1.90
C LEU A 126 2.26 -5.76 2.43
N ILE A 127 3.12 -6.25 1.56
CA ILE A 127 4.51 -6.61 1.87
C ILE A 127 5.43 -5.46 1.44
N MET A 128 6.21 -4.94 2.40
CA MET A 128 7.20 -3.92 2.07
C MET A 128 8.38 -4.52 1.29
N GLY A 129 8.60 -4.02 0.08
CA GLY A 129 9.74 -4.34 -0.79
C GLY A 129 11.01 -3.57 -0.45
N VAL A 130 10.90 -2.58 0.42
CA VAL A 130 11.97 -1.72 0.97
C VAL A 130 11.68 -1.44 2.44
N ASN A 131 12.62 -0.84 3.18
CA ASN A 131 12.29 -0.29 4.50
C ASN A 131 11.36 0.92 4.33
N PRO A 132 10.22 0.99 5.07
CA PRO A 132 9.30 2.12 4.96
C PRO A 132 9.97 3.45 5.37
N GLY A 133 9.51 4.57 4.77
CA GLY A 133 9.95 5.91 5.13
C GLY A 133 10.51 6.75 3.97
N PHE A 134 11.11 6.14 2.94
CA PHE A 134 11.68 6.87 1.80
C PHE A 134 11.40 6.17 0.48
N GLY A 135 11.14 6.96 -0.56
CA GLY A 135 11.05 6.47 -1.94
C GLY A 135 12.42 6.20 -2.58
N GLY A 136 12.43 5.52 -3.73
CA GLY A 136 13.63 5.32 -4.55
C GLY A 136 14.70 4.38 -3.96
N GLN A 137 14.36 3.59 -2.96
CA GLN A 137 15.26 2.61 -2.37
C GLN A 137 15.43 1.37 -3.27
N LYS A 138 16.54 0.66 -3.08
CA LYS A 138 16.80 -0.62 -3.75
C LYS A 138 15.88 -1.71 -3.21
N PHE A 139 15.25 -2.45 -4.12
CA PHE A 139 14.39 -3.58 -3.81
C PHE A 139 15.11 -4.66 -2.99
N ILE A 140 14.46 -5.15 -1.95
CA ILE A 140 14.94 -6.25 -1.10
C ILE A 140 14.51 -7.57 -1.75
N ALA A 141 15.47 -8.32 -2.31
CA ALA A 141 15.20 -9.51 -3.10
C ALA A 141 14.39 -10.60 -2.34
N HIS A 142 14.56 -10.72 -1.02
CA HIS A 142 13.81 -11.66 -0.18
C HIS A 142 12.29 -11.39 -0.15
N THR A 143 11.83 -10.22 -0.57
CA THR A 143 10.40 -9.90 -0.69
C THR A 143 9.67 -10.89 -1.61
N VAL A 144 10.33 -11.37 -2.67
CA VAL A 144 9.75 -12.37 -3.58
C VAL A 144 9.44 -13.69 -2.87
N ASP A 145 10.32 -14.12 -1.96
CA ASP A 145 10.10 -15.34 -1.17
C ASP A 145 8.96 -15.15 -0.16
N LYS A 146 8.86 -13.94 0.44
CA LYS A 146 7.73 -13.59 1.33
C LYS A 146 6.39 -13.60 0.59
N VAL A 147 6.35 -13.15 -0.67
CA VAL A 147 5.13 -13.23 -1.49
C VAL A 147 4.71 -14.68 -1.70
N ARG A 148 5.65 -15.58 -2.04
CA ARG A 148 5.37 -17.03 -2.18
C ARG A 148 4.83 -17.63 -0.87
N GLU A 149 5.49 -17.34 0.25
CA GLU A 149 5.09 -17.82 1.58
C GLU A 149 3.68 -17.32 1.95
N LEU A 150 3.36 -16.05 1.65
CA LEU A 150 2.03 -15.50 1.90
C LEU A 150 0.97 -16.12 0.98
N ARG A 151 1.27 -16.36 -0.29
CA ARG A 151 0.37 -17.04 -1.23
C ARG A 151 0.07 -18.46 -0.76
N GLU A 152 1.07 -19.18 -0.24
CA GLU A 152 0.89 -20.49 0.37
C GLU A 152 -0.01 -20.40 1.62
N LEU A 153 0.23 -19.45 2.50
CA LEU A 153 -0.61 -19.23 3.71
C LEU A 153 -2.07 -18.96 3.32
N ILE A 154 -2.33 -18.07 2.35
CA ILE A 154 -3.66 -17.76 1.82
C ILE A 154 -4.33 -19.03 1.29
N THR A 155 -3.61 -19.83 0.51
CA THR A 155 -4.13 -21.06 -0.08
C THR A 155 -4.50 -22.09 0.98
N VAL A 156 -3.64 -22.35 1.95
CA VAL A 156 -3.89 -23.39 2.97
C VAL A 156 -4.94 -22.97 4.00
N THR A 157 -5.17 -21.67 4.21
CA THR A 157 -6.20 -21.15 5.11
C THR A 157 -7.55 -20.92 4.42
N GLY A 158 -7.59 -20.98 3.09
CA GLY A 158 -8.77 -20.64 2.29
C GLY A 158 -9.12 -19.14 2.37
N SER A 159 -8.15 -18.26 2.64
CA SER A 159 -8.34 -16.82 2.67
C SER A 159 -8.54 -16.25 1.26
N GLU A 160 -9.29 -15.16 1.17
CA GLU A 160 -9.48 -14.37 -0.07
C GLU A 160 -8.63 -13.07 -0.06
N ALA A 161 -7.70 -12.94 0.88
CA ALA A 161 -6.87 -11.74 1.00
C ALA A 161 -5.99 -11.55 -0.24
N LEU A 162 -5.92 -10.32 -0.74
CA LEU A 162 -5.01 -9.93 -1.81
C LEU A 162 -3.60 -9.74 -1.28
N ILE A 163 -2.61 -9.91 -2.15
CA ILE A 163 -1.20 -9.62 -1.87
C ILE A 163 -0.80 -8.37 -2.63
N GLU A 164 -0.49 -7.31 -1.90
CA GLU A 164 0.08 -6.09 -2.44
C GLU A 164 1.56 -5.99 -2.10
N VAL A 165 2.36 -5.38 -2.98
CA VAL A 165 3.78 -5.10 -2.72
C VAL A 165 4.08 -3.65 -2.98
N ASP A 166 4.69 -2.97 -2.00
CA ASP A 166 5.16 -1.59 -2.10
C ASP A 166 6.66 -1.48 -1.85
N GLY A 167 7.33 -0.75 -2.72
CA GLY A 167 8.74 -0.42 -2.61
C GLY A 167 9.65 -1.14 -3.60
N GLY A 168 10.37 -0.35 -4.39
CA GLY A 168 11.34 -0.86 -5.38
C GLY A 168 10.72 -1.58 -6.58
N VAL A 169 9.42 -1.40 -6.81
CA VAL A 169 8.68 -2.00 -7.93
C VAL A 169 9.05 -1.30 -9.25
N ASN A 170 9.39 -2.10 -10.25
CA ASN A 170 9.62 -1.76 -11.65
C ASN A 170 9.26 -2.99 -12.52
N LEU A 171 9.47 -2.96 -13.82
CA LEU A 171 9.11 -4.08 -14.71
C LEU A 171 9.82 -5.40 -14.36
N ASP A 172 11.10 -5.36 -14.00
CA ASP A 172 11.87 -6.56 -13.63
C ASP A 172 11.38 -7.14 -12.29
N THR A 173 11.33 -6.31 -11.23
CA THR A 173 10.90 -6.73 -9.91
C THR A 173 9.41 -7.07 -9.89
N GLY A 174 8.58 -6.32 -10.65
CA GLY A 174 7.15 -6.56 -10.80
C GLY A 174 6.85 -7.91 -11.42
N SER A 175 7.50 -8.28 -12.53
CA SER A 175 7.34 -9.61 -13.13
C SER A 175 7.62 -10.73 -12.13
N ARG A 176 8.73 -10.64 -11.38
CA ARG A 176 9.09 -11.63 -10.36
C ARG A 176 8.09 -11.69 -9.21
N LEU A 177 7.46 -10.57 -8.85
CA LEU A 177 6.44 -10.49 -7.79
C LEU A 177 5.12 -11.11 -8.26
N VAL A 178 4.69 -10.83 -9.49
CA VAL A 178 3.49 -11.43 -10.10
C VAL A 178 3.66 -12.95 -10.25
N ASP A 179 4.81 -13.40 -10.74
CA ASP A 179 5.17 -14.83 -10.82
C ASP A 179 5.16 -15.52 -9.43
N ALA A 180 5.47 -14.77 -8.38
CA ALA A 180 5.42 -15.26 -7.00
C ALA A 180 4.01 -15.26 -6.40
N GLY A 181 3.04 -14.60 -7.04
CA GLY A 181 1.64 -14.55 -6.65
C GLY A 181 1.17 -13.21 -6.08
N ALA A 182 1.83 -12.09 -6.35
CA ALA A 182 1.31 -10.76 -6.02
C ALA A 182 0.09 -10.43 -6.90
N ASP A 183 -0.94 -9.80 -6.30
CA ASP A 183 -2.17 -9.37 -6.96
C ASP A 183 -2.14 -7.88 -7.30
N ALA A 184 -1.40 -7.08 -6.55
CA ALA A 184 -1.29 -5.63 -6.71
C ALA A 184 0.16 -5.15 -6.52
N LEU A 185 0.55 -4.14 -7.31
CA LEU A 185 1.87 -3.54 -7.30
C LEU A 185 1.78 -2.04 -7.08
N VAL A 186 2.45 -1.52 -6.04
CA VAL A 186 2.60 -0.09 -5.81
C VAL A 186 3.89 0.39 -6.47
N ALA A 187 3.75 1.22 -7.49
CA ALA A 187 4.87 1.76 -8.25
C ALA A 187 4.90 3.30 -8.17
N GLY A 188 5.81 3.83 -7.37
CA GLY A 188 6.02 5.27 -7.25
C GLY A 188 7.07 5.77 -8.25
N ASN A 189 8.34 5.60 -7.90
CA ASN A 189 9.44 6.16 -8.68
C ASN A 189 9.46 5.67 -10.15
N ALA A 190 9.18 4.38 -10.39
CA ALA A 190 9.16 3.79 -11.73
C ALA A 190 8.10 4.44 -12.65
N VAL A 191 7.02 4.97 -12.08
CA VAL A 191 5.95 5.67 -12.80
C VAL A 191 6.29 7.17 -12.92
N PHE A 192 6.45 7.86 -11.80
CA PHE A 192 6.57 9.33 -11.80
C PHE A 192 7.89 9.87 -12.37
N SER A 193 8.93 9.03 -12.48
CA SER A 193 10.19 9.40 -13.16
C SER A 193 10.27 8.91 -14.62
N ALA A 194 9.25 8.22 -15.11
CA ALA A 194 9.21 7.76 -16.49
C ALA A 194 8.98 8.92 -17.46
N PRO A 195 9.54 8.87 -18.68
CA PRO A 195 9.23 9.86 -19.73
C PRO A 195 7.74 9.91 -20.09
N ASP A 196 7.05 8.76 -20.02
CA ASP A 196 5.60 8.61 -20.14
C ASP A 196 5.08 7.78 -18.97
N PRO A 197 4.57 8.44 -17.90
CA PRO A 197 4.03 7.76 -16.73
C PRO A 197 2.82 6.86 -17.04
N THR A 198 1.98 7.24 -17.99
CA THR A 198 0.79 6.47 -18.37
C THR A 198 1.18 5.16 -19.04
N GLU A 199 2.18 5.18 -19.92
CA GLU A 199 2.72 3.97 -20.54
C GLU A 199 3.44 3.07 -19.51
N ALA A 200 4.16 3.67 -18.55
CA ALA A 200 4.77 2.91 -17.46
C ALA A 200 3.72 2.18 -16.60
N ILE A 201 2.58 2.81 -16.30
CA ILE A 201 1.45 2.17 -15.61
C ILE A 201 0.90 1.02 -16.45
N ARG A 202 0.65 1.25 -17.75
CA ARG A 202 0.16 0.21 -18.66
C ARG A 202 1.11 -0.99 -18.74
N ALA A 203 2.40 -0.74 -18.84
CA ALA A 203 3.41 -1.80 -18.90
C ALA A 203 3.44 -2.65 -17.61
N LEU A 204 3.29 -2.03 -16.43
CA LEU A 204 3.20 -2.72 -15.14
C LEU A 204 1.88 -3.50 -15.00
N LYS A 205 0.78 -2.96 -15.52
CA LYS A 205 -0.55 -3.60 -15.48
C LYS A 205 -0.61 -4.88 -16.32
N ASN A 206 0.23 -5.01 -17.33
CA ASN A 206 0.25 -6.13 -18.26
C ASN A 206 1.31 -7.20 -17.90
N LEU A 207 1.90 -7.15 -16.71
CA LEU A 207 2.75 -8.21 -16.17
C LEU A 207 1.88 -9.39 -15.72
#